data_6e97ef41f3ac404f4df6a2db0e842f9e
#
_entry.id   6e97ef41f3ac404f4df6a2db0e842f9e
#
_cell.length_a   1.000
_cell.length_b   1.000
_cell.length_c   1.000
_cell.angle_alpha   90.00
_cell.angle_beta   90.00
_cell.angle_gamma   90.00
#
_symmetry.space_group_name_H-M   'P 1'
#
loop_
_entity.id
_entity.type
_entity.pdbx_description
1 polymer ?
#
loop_
_entity_poly.entity_id
_entity_poly.type
_entity_poly.pdbx_seq_one_letter_code
_entity_poly.pdbx_strand_id
1 'polypeptide(L)'
;MVAFGVGLFLALVAPVAPTMAAEVTLHIPPVFQARPSWVWAAVGEMVLKYYYVPAAHPTDYQCGIVQSRKLCTGRPNCSECDLPASDEAAMVRVLEQHPVMATRGRAAGKMALTVRSKNDSLSEEEVKNELNQSRPIIVSVSPSGFKIDGITQHLALIVGYDDSSGELRLTVNDPFPFEDDRFLWIGNPYQPNMDMSGENDRQYEISYKRLRSKLKWNQTMYRIKCTGHGCPSDNHHVANGAVGKEDRGVIHAVLTASSGDFKTLRIGHKAVDNTGTTWRSNVAFAGAKQCLVRDKDEFAGAGWSCTFKFSDRSEADKAVGDIVTRLRNSLSNGWIGTDLNEDSDTEFYTKTDKFSANNPRTKSSIRVYLIDVKKDGRVKIYLSVNNN
;
A
#
# COMPACT_ATOMS: atom_id res chain seq x y z
N MET A 1 -58.67 14.21 -50.32
CA MET A 1 -57.71 13.14 -50.17
C MET A 1 -56.58 13.72 -49.31
N VAL A 2 -56.48 13.32 -48.06
CA VAL A 2 -55.42 13.78 -47.13
C VAL A 2 -54.48 12.57 -46.88
N ALA A 3 -53.25 12.69 -47.34
CA ALA A 3 -52.22 11.66 -47.16
C ALA A 3 -51.56 11.83 -45.79
N PHE A 4 -51.69 10.84 -44.88
CA PHE A 4 -50.94 10.74 -43.61
C PHE A 4 -49.59 10.07 -43.88
N GLY A 5 -48.53 10.83 -43.72
CA GLY A 5 -47.17 10.30 -43.74
C GLY A 5 -46.80 9.74 -42.35
N VAL A 6 -46.58 8.44 -42.29
CA VAL A 6 -46.06 7.75 -41.09
C VAL A 6 -44.54 7.89 -41.06
N GLY A 7 -44.04 8.77 -40.20
CA GLY A 7 -42.59 8.90 -39.95
C GLY A 7 -42.09 7.78 -39.03
N LEU A 8 -41.24 6.92 -39.57
CA LEU A 8 -40.54 5.84 -38.83
C LEU A 8 -39.36 6.44 -38.05
N PHE A 9 -39.49 6.60 -36.73
CA PHE A 9 -38.38 6.96 -35.87
C PHE A 9 -37.52 5.72 -35.58
N LEU A 10 -36.38 5.60 -36.22
CA LEU A 10 -35.32 4.66 -35.85
C LEU A 10 -34.59 5.20 -34.62
N ALA A 11 -34.87 4.64 -33.44
CA ALA A 11 -34.08 4.89 -32.24
C ALA A 11 -32.72 4.20 -32.41
N LEU A 12 -31.65 4.99 -32.58
CA LEU A 12 -30.26 4.54 -32.50
C LEU A 12 -29.95 4.16 -31.04
N VAL A 13 -29.97 2.86 -30.76
CA VAL A 13 -29.42 2.33 -29.51
C VAL A 13 -27.89 2.39 -29.61
N ALA A 14 -27.27 3.38 -28.97
CA ALA A 14 -25.83 3.43 -28.86
C ALA A 14 -25.35 2.20 -28.04
N PRO A 15 -24.31 1.48 -28.50
CA PRO A 15 -23.75 0.39 -27.72
C PRO A 15 -23.20 0.95 -26.41
N VAL A 16 -23.71 0.47 -25.27
CA VAL A 16 -23.12 0.73 -23.96
C VAL A 16 -21.74 0.05 -23.96
N ALA A 17 -20.68 0.84 -23.98
CA ALA A 17 -19.34 0.31 -23.83
C ALA A 17 -19.26 -0.45 -22.50
N PRO A 18 -18.69 -1.68 -22.47
CA PRO A 18 -18.51 -2.39 -21.23
C PRO A 18 -17.65 -1.52 -20.29
N THR A 19 -18.17 -1.18 -19.14
CA THR A 19 -17.39 -0.57 -18.07
C THR A 19 -16.30 -1.57 -17.70
N MET A 20 -15.04 -1.25 -18.00
CA MET A 20 -13.90 -2.05 -17.59
C MET A 20 -13.95 -2.20 -16.08
N ALA A 21 -13.94 -3.44 -15.60
CA ALA A 21 -13.76 -3.75 -14.19
C ALA A 21 -12.52 -3.02 -13.67
N ALA A 22 -12.64 -2.31 -12.56
CA ALA A 22 -11.55 -1.49 -12.03
C ALA A 22 -11.06 -2.07 -10.71
N GLU A 23 -9.76 -2.31 -10.64
CA GLU A 23 -9.05 -2.60 -9.41
C GLU A 23 -8.16 -1.42 -9.05
N VAL A 24 -8.23 -0.95 -7.82
CA VAL A 24 -7.37 0.10 -7.28
C VAL A 24 -6.82 -0.32 -5.92
N THR A 25 -5.50 -0.26 -5.75
CA THR A 25 -4.86 -0.49 -4.46
C THR A 25 -3.79 0.57 -4.20
N LEU A 26 -3.94 1.31 -3.13
CA LEU A 26 -2.95 2.28 -2.66
C LEU A 26 -1.79 1.53 -1.98
N HIS A 27 -0.57 1.93 -2.28
CA HIS A 27 0.63 1.33 -1.69
C HIS A 27 0.84 1.82 -0.24
N ILE A 28 0.00 1.33 0.65
CA ILE A 28 0.08 1.61 2.08
C ILE A 28 0.41 0.29 2.80
N PRO A 29 1.67 0.08 3.21
CA PRO A 29 2.02 -1.13 3.96
C PRO A 29 1.25 -1.18 5.29
N PRO A 30 0.69 -2.32 5.67
CA PRO A 30 0.05 -2.48 6.97
C PRO A 30 1.08 -2.35 8.09
N VAL A 31 0.66 -1.75 9.20
CA VAL A 31 1.48 -1.50 10.39
C VAL A 31 0.83 -2.12 11.61
N PHE A 32 1.62 -2.75 12.47
CA PHE A 32 1.17 -3.29 13.74
C PHE A 32 0.93 -2.19 14.78
N GLN A 33 -0.12 -2.29 15.55
CA GLN A 33 -0.22 -1.49 16.77
C GLN A 33 0.84 -1.92 17.79
N ALA A 34 1.66 -0.98 18.22
CA ALA A 34 2.76 -1.27 19.15
C ALA A 34 2.27 -1.52 20.58
N ARG A 35 1.03 -1.16 20.89
CA ARG A 35 0.37 -1.35 22.20
C ARG A 35 -1.10 -1.75 21.99
N PRO A 36 -1.72 -2.46 22.94
CA PRO A 36 -3.10 -2.91 22.81
C PRO A 36 -4.11 -1.80 22.50
N SER A 37 -3.94 -0.61 23.05
CA SER A 37 -4.84 0.54 22.81
C SER A 37 -4.39 1.47 21.66
N TRP A 38 -3.31 1.16 20.93
CA TRP A 38 -2.74 2.05 19.92
C TRP A 38 -3.20 1.80 18.48
N VAL A 39 -4.36 1.18 18.29
CA VAL A 39 -4.95 1.02 16.96
C VAL A 39 -5.00 2.34 16.17
N TRP A 40 -5.37 3.41 16.85
CA TRP A 40 -5.44 4.76 16.27
C TRP A 40 -4.06 5.32 15.89
N ALA A 41 -3.03 5.03 16.66
CA ALA A 41 -1.66 5.45 16.35
C ALA A 41 -1.08 4.68 15.17
N ALA A 42 -1.40 3.39 15.05
CA ALA A 42 -0.98 2.55 13.92
C ALA A 42 -1.70 2.94 12.62
N VAL A 43 -3.00 3.19 12.66
CA VAL A 43 -3.75 3.73 11.51
C VAL A 43 -3.23 5.12 11.14
N GLY A 44 -2.96 5.97 12.14
CA GLY A 44 -2.32 7.26 11.94
C GLY A 44 -0.96 7.15 11.26
N GLU A 45 -0.12 6.23 11.71
CA GLU A 45 1.20 5.95 11.10
C GLU A 45 1.07 5.58 9.62
N MET A 46 0.15 4.67 9.27
CA MET A 46 -0.08 4.27 7.89
C MET A 46 -0.44 5.47 7.00
N VAL A 47 -1.40 6.28 7.43
CA VAL A 47 -1.83 7.48 6.69
C VAL A 47 -0.74 8.53 6.61
N LEU A 48 -0.10 8.84 7.72
CA LEU A 48 0.94 9.88 7.78
C LEU A 48 2.16 9.52 6.94
N LYS A 49 2.60 8.25 6.98
CA LYS A 49 3.69 7.75 6.11
C LYS A 49 3.32 7.78 4.64
N TYR A 50 2.07 7.48 4.30
CA TYR A 50 1.57 7.56 2.93
C TYR A 50 1.71 8.99 2.37
N TYR A 51 1.48 10.00 3.18
CA TYR A 51 1.69 11.39 2.82
C TYR A 51 3.12 11.91 3.12
N TYR A 52 4.08 11.00 3.36
CA TYR A 52 5.49 11.32 3.62
C TYR A 52 5.72 12.24 4.82
N VAL A 53 4.81 12.25 5.77
CA VAL A 53 5.02 12.98 7.01
C VAL A 53 6.15 12.29 7.79
N PRO A 54 7.21 13.02 8.17
CA PRO A 54 8.33 12.44 8.89
C PRO A 54 7.95 12.05 10.33
N ALA A 55 8.69 11.08 10.89
CA ALA A 55 8.55 10.76 12.31
C ALA A 55 8.87 11.99 13.18
N ALA A 56 8.07 12.21 14.21
CA ALA A 56 8.33 13.21 15.25
C ALA A 56 9.23 12.63 16.37
N HIS A 57 9.27 11.30 16.52
CA HIS A 57 10.15 10.59 17.46
C HIS A 57 11.23 9.84 16.68
N PRO A 58 12.50 9.83 17.14
CA PRO A 58 13.61 9.33 16.34
C PRO A 58 13.58 7.81 16.10
N THR A 59 12.99 7.03 16.98
CA THR A 59 13.04 5.56 16.94
C THR A 59 11.69 4.89 16.83
N ASP A 60 10.58 5.58 17.10
CA ASP A 60 9.24 5.00 17.14
C ASP A 60 8.20 5.99 16.61
N TYR A 61 7.62 5.66 15.46
CA TYR A 61 6.66 6.54 14.79
C TYR A 61 5.37 6.71 15.59
N GLN A 62 4.81 5.61 16.12
CA GLN A 62 3.59 5.64 16.91
C GLN A 62 3.78 6.41 18.21
N CYS A 63 4.93 6.24 18.85
CA CYS A 63 5.30 7.03 20.02
C CYS A 63 5.26 8.54 19.73
N GLY A 64 5.80 8.97 18.56
CA GLY A 64 5.74 10.37 18.14
C GLY A 64 4.30 10.88 17.99
N ILE A 65 3.39 10.04 17.47
CA ILE A 65 1.96 10.37 17.37
C ILE A 65 1.34 10.54 18.75
N VAL A 66 1.59 9.59 19.66
CA VAL A 66 1.05 9.61 21.03
C VAL A 66 1.54 10.83 21.81
N GLN A 67 2.84 11.14 21.71
CA GLN A 67 3.42 12.33 22.34
C GLN A 67 2.85 13.64 21.77
N SER A 68 2.55 13.68 20.47
CA SER A 68 1.96 14.86 19.84
C SER A 68 0.60 15.23 20.45
N ARG A 69 -0.11 14.25 21.03
CA ARG A 69 -1.36 14.43 21.73
C ARG A 69 -1.20 14.88 23.20
N LYS A 70 0.03 15.06 23.67
CA LYS A 70 0.34 15.36 25.08
C LYS A 70 -0.20 14.33 26.07
N LEU A 71 -0.56 13.14 25.61
CA LEU A 71 -1.07 12.06 26.47
C LEU A 71 0.02 11.45 27.34
N CYS A 72 1.29 11.64 26.92
CA CYS A 72 2.47 11.05 27.57
C CYS A 72 3.57 12.09 27.85
N THR A 73 3.16 13.28 28.26
CA THR A 73 4.12 14.35 28.56
C THR A 73 5.01 14.00 29.77
N GLY A 74 6.31 14.22 29.60
CA GLY A 74 7.30 14.02 30.67
C GLY A 74 7.84 12.59 30.78
N ARG A 75 7.44 11.66 29.93
CA ARG A 75 7.97 10.29 29.88
C ARG A 75 8.85 10.11 28.64
N PRO A 76 10.14 9.85 28.78
CA PRO A 76 11.02 9.63 27.64
C PRO A 76 10.71 8.31 26.90
N ASN A 77 10.00 7.41 27.56
CA ASN A 77 9.64 6.11 27.03
C ASN A 77 8.11 5.99 26.89
N CYS A 78 7.61 5.89 25.65
CA CYS A 78 6.19 5.68 25.39
C CYS A 78 5.65 4.32 25.84
N SER A 79 6.52 3.41 26.31
CA SER A 79 6.11 2.06 26.73
C SER A 79 5.09 2.03 27.87
N GLU A 80 5.03 3.09 28.64
CA GLU A 80 4.12 3.22 29.79
C GLU A 80 2.81 3.93 29.45
N CYS A 81 2.58 4.26 28.17
CA CYS A 81 1.47 5.07 27.69
C CYS A 81 0.52 4.26 26.83
N ASP A 82 -0.11 3.26 27.35
CA ASP A 82 -1.13 2.48 26.63
C ASP A 82 -2.52 3.12 26.78
N LEU A 83 -2.72 4.25 26.12
CA LEU A 83 -3.97 5.01 26.19
C LEU A 83 -4.73 4.94 24.85
N PRO A 84 -6.03 4.63 24.87
CA PRO A 84 -6.85 4.66 23.67
C PRO A 84 -7.05 6.10 23.16
N ALA A 85 -7.38 6.22 21.88
CA ALA A 85 -7.96 7.47 21.39
C ALA A 85 -9.30 7.71 22.13
N SER A 86 -9.51 8.91 22.62
CA SER A 86 -10.73 9.21 23.37
C SER A 86 -11.98 9.17 22.49
N ASP A 87 -11.83 9.49 21.20
CA ASP A 87 -12.96 9.63 20.26
C ASP A 87 -12.44 9.82 18.82
N GLU A 88 -13.35 9.85 17.84
CA GLU A 88 -13.08 10.17 16.44
C GLU A 88 -12.39 11.52 16.26
N ALA A 89 -12.84 12.54 16.99
CA ALA A 89 -12.24 13.87 16.94
C ALA A 89 -10.77 13.84 17.38
N ALA A 90 -10.38 12.89 18.20
CA ALA A 90 -8.99 12.65 18.56
C ALA A 90 -8.16 12.20 17.35
N MET A 91 -8.69 11.28 16.53
CA MET A 91 -8.01 10.82 15.31
C MET A 91 -7.92 11.94 14.26
N VAL A 92 -8.98 12.70 14.06
CA VAL A 92 -8.98 13.88 13.19
C VAL A 92 -7.86 14.85 13.62
N ARG A 93 -7.78 15.17 14.92
CA ARG A 93 -6.73 16.05 15.46
C ARG A 93 -5.31 15.47 15.24
N VAL A 94 -5.15 14.17 15.32
CA VAL A 94 -3.85 13.53 15.00
C VAL A 94 -3.46 13.81 13.56
N LEU A 95 -4.35 13.55 12.61
CA LEU A 95 -4.07 13.76 11.19
C LEU A 95 -3.78 15.22 10.87
N GLU A 96 -4.48 16.16 11.46
CA GLU A 96 -4.31 17.60 11.19
C GLU A 96 -3.11 18.22 11.90
N GLN A 97 -2.85 17.84 13.14
CA GLN A 97 -1.86 18.51 13.98
C GLN A 97 -0.46 17.85 13.92
N HIS A 98 -0.40 16.52 13.83
CA HIS A 98 0.89 15.81 13.82
C HIS A 98 1.80 16.23 12.66
N PRO A 99 1.34 16.39 11.40
CA PRO A 99 2.19 16.84 10.30
C PRO A 99 2.82 18.19 10.57
N VAL A 100 2.03 19.15 11.08
CA VAL A 100 2.49 20.51 11.42
C VAL A 100 3.60 20.47 12.48
N MET A 101 3.46 19.58 13.48
CA MET A 101 4.46 19.41 14.54
C MET A 101 5.72 18.72 14.01
N ALA A 102 5.56 17.63 13.26
CA ALA A 102 6.65 16.81 12.74
C ALA A 102 7.51 17.54 11.71
N THR A 103 6.94 18.55 11.01
CA THR A 103 7.64 19.35 10.00
C THR A 103 8.08 20.73 10.51
N ARG A 104 7.87 21.03 11.78
CA ARG A 104 8.24 22.31 12.38
C ARG A 104 9.76 22.54 12.30
N GLY A 105 10.14 23.69 11.70
CA GLY A 105 11.56 24.05 11.56
C GLY A 105 12.31 23.31 10.44
N ARG A 106 11.66 22.50 9.62
CA ARG A 106 12.28 21.85 8.46
C ARG A 106 12.30 22.78 7.25
N ALA A 107 13.40 22.71 6.48
CA ALA A 107 13.58 23.51 5.25
C ALA A 107 12.53 23.21 4.17
N ALA A 108 11.96 21.99 4.15
CA ALA A 108 10.94 21.57 3.20
C ALA A 108 9.56 22.26 3.40
N GLY A 109 9.40 23.07 4.44
CA GLY A 109 8.15 23.78 4.72
C GLY A 109 7.19 22.99 5.60
N LYS A 110 6.04 23.63 5.90
CA LYS A 110 5.01 23.02 6.76
C LYS A 110 4.09 22.13 5.94
N MET A 111 3.91 20.90 6.39
CA MET A 111 2.87 19.99 5.92
C MET A 111 1.65 20.09 6.83
N ALA A 112 0.47 19.95 6.24
CA ALA A 112 -0.78 19.76 6.99
C ALA A 112 -1.64 18.73 6.26
N LEU A 113 -2.43 17.94 7.00
CA LEU A 113 -3.48 17.15 6.42
C LEU A 113 -4.83 17.80 6.74
N THR A 114 -5.76 17.68 5.81
CA THR A 114 -7.17 17.99 6.03
C THR A 114 -7.94 16.68 5.94
N VAL A 115 -8.99 16.54 6.75
CA VAL A 115 -9.80 15.34 6.83
C VAL A 115 -11.25 15.71 7.06
N ARG A 116 -12.18 14.92 6.50
CA ARG A 116 -13.60 15.00 6.83
C ARG A 116 -14.01 13.74 7.56
N SER A 117 -14.98 13.88 8.46
CA SER A 117 -15.60 12.76 9.14
C SER A 117 -17.10 12.68 8.88
N LYS A 118 -17.66 11.47 9.04
CA LYS A 118 -19.07 11.15 8.86
C LYS A 118 -19.42 10.02 9.82
N ASN A 119 -20.54 10.18 10.56
CA ASN A 119 -21.07 9.14 11.46
C ASN A 119 -21.91 8.11 10.68
N ASP A 120 -21.32 7.58 9.61
CA ASP A 120 -21.90 6.52 8.78
C ASP A 120 -20.79 5.92 7.88
N SER A 121 -21.10 4.82 7.19
CA SER A 121 -20.30 4.30 6.10
C SER A 121 -20.41 5.19 4.85
N LEU A 122 -19.39 5.18 3.99
CA LEU A 122 -19.49 5.71 2.64
C LEU A 122 -20.29 4.74 1.76
N SER A 123 -20.93 5.25 0.72
CA SER A 123 -21.49 4.42 -0.36
C SER A 123 -20.38 3.76 -1.19
N GLU A 124 -20.71 2.72 -1.95
CA GLU A 124 -19.75 2.06 -2.85
C GLU A 124 -19.10 3.06 -3.83
N GLU A 125 -19.90 4.00 -4.36
CA GLU A 125 -19.43 5.04 -5.28
C GLU A 125 -18.48 6.03 -4.57
N GLU A 126 -18.83 6.47 -3.35
CA GLU A 126 -17.96 7.33 -2.55
C GLU A 126 -16.63 6.66 -2.24
N VAL A 127 -16.62 5.35 -1.91
CA VAL A 127 -15.41 4.56 -1.69
C VAL A 127 -14.52 4.54 -2.92
N LYS A 128 -15.10 4.18 -4.08
CA LYS A 128 -14.38 4.16 -5.36
C LYS A 128 -13.82 5.55 -5.69
N ASN A 129 -14.60 6.60 -5.49
CA ASN A 129 -14.17 7.97 -5.77
C ASN A 129 -12.99 8.41 -4.88
N GLU A 130 -13.00 8.06 -3.59
CA GLU A 130 -11.86 8.37 -2.69
C GLU A 130 -10.59 7.64 -3.14
N LEU A 131 -10.68 6.32 -3.37
CA LEU A 131 -9.53 5.50 -3.74
C LEU A 131 -8.98 5.85 -5.13
N ASN A 132 -9.86 6.15 -6.11
CA ASN A 132 -9.46 6.66 -7.42
C ASN A 132 -8.74 8.02 -7.37
N GLN A 133 -8.99 8.81 -6.33
CA GLN A 133 -8.26 10.04 -6.05
C GLN A 133 -7.08 9.82 -5.10
N SER A 134 -6.64 8.58 -4.95
CA SER A 134 -5.50 8.18 -4.10
C SER A 134 -5.65 8.64 -2.64
N ARG A 135 -6.86 8.59 -2.12
CA ARG A 135 -7.15 8.95 -0.73
C ARG A 135 -7.59 7.72 0.06
N PRO A 136 -6.80 7.29 1.05
CA PRO A 136 -7.18 6.20 1.93
C PRO A 136 -8.37 6.60 2.82
N ILE A 137 -9.15 5.61 3.26
CA ILE A 137 -10.35 5.80 4.05
C ILE A 137 -10.17 5.13 5.40
N ILE A 138 -10.21 5.89 6.49
CA ILE A 138 -10.22 5.30 7.83
C ILE A 138 -11.67 4.95 8.20
N VAL A 139 -11.86 3.74 8.66
CA VAL A 139 -13.16 3.23 9.08
C VAL A 139 -13.15 2.82 10.54
N SER A 140 -14.21 3.18 11.25
CA SER A 140 -14.49 2.64 12.56
C SER A 140 -15.42 1.45 12.40
N VAL A 141 -15.00 0.31 12.92
CA VAL A 141 -15.72 -0.94 12.88
C VAL A 141 -15.96 -1.45 14.30
N SER A 142 -17.09 -2.09 14.51
CA SER A 142 -17.43 -2.73 15.77
C SER A 142 -17.76 -4.20 15.51
N PRO A 143 -16.77 -5.04 15.25
CA PRO A 143 -17.02 -6.44 15.02
C PRO A 143 -17.64 -7.05 16.26
N SER A 144 -18.70 -7.81 16.09
CA SER A 144 -19.40 -8.51 17.19
C SER A 144 -18.54 -9.60 17.87
N GLY A 145 -17.29 -9.74 17.50
CA GLY A 145 -16.26 -10.61 18.09
C GLY A 145 -15.16 -9.85 18.85
N PHE A 146 -15.06 -8.53 18.71
CA PHE A 146 -14.13 -7.73 19.51
C PHE A 146 -14.66 -7.56 20.94
N LYS A 147 -14.70 -8.66 21.68
CA LYS A 147 -14.96 -8.66 23.12
C LYS A 147 -13.67 -8.43 23.89
N ILE A 148 -12.93 -7.38 23.54
CA ILE A 148 -11.87 -6.92 24.42
C ILE A 148 -12.53 -5.90 25.35
N ASP A 149 -12.54 -6.19 26.64
CA ASP A 149 -13.07 -5.26 27.65
C ASP A 149 -12.42 -3.89 27.46
N GLY A 150 -13.25 -2.87 27.25
CA GLY A 150 -12.80 -1.49 27.01
C GLY A 150 -12.58 -1.10 25.54
N ILE A 151 -12.61 -1.99 24.56
CA ILE A 151 -12.55 -1.63 23.14
C ILE A 151 -13.96 -1.69 22.54
N THR A 152 -14.63 -0.54 22.52
CA THR A 152 -15.97 -0.40 21.94
C THR A 152 -15.92 -0.10 20.43
N GLN A 153 -14.79 0.39 19.92
CA GLN A 153 -14.56 0.73 18.52
C GLN A 153 -13.16 0.34 18.11
N HIS A 154 -13.04 -0.20 16.91
CA HIS A 154 -11.78 -0.55 16.30
C HIS A 154 -11.60 0.24 15.00
N LEU A 155 -10.38 0.64 14.67
CA LEU A 155 -10.06 1.37 13.45
C LEU A 155 -9.31 0.49 12.47
N ALA A 156 -9.71 0.56 11.20
CA ALA A 156 -9.01 -0.04 10.09
C ALA A 156 -8.88 0.96 8.94
N LEU A 157 -8.03 0.66 7.95
CA LEU A 157 -7.76 1.53 6.81
C LEU A 157 -8.12 0.82 5.51
N ILE A 158 -9.12 1.32 4.77
CA ILE A 158 -9.40 0.86 3.42
C ILE A 158 -8.35 1.49 2.50
N VAL A 159 -7.62 0.64 1.78
CA VAL A 159 -6.52 1.03 0.90
C VAL A 159 -6.75 0.61 -0.55
N GLY A 160 -7.80 -0.16 -0.84
CA GLY A 160 -8.09 -0.60 -2.20
C GLY A 160 -9.49 -1.14 -2.39
N TYR A 161 -9.85 -1.34 -3.65
CA TYR A 161 -11.07 -2.04 -4.04
C TYR A 161 -10.86 -2.84 -5.33
N ASP A 162 -11.70 -3.85 -5.52
CA ASP A 162 -11.87 -4.61 -6.76
C ASP A 162 -13.38 -4.82 -7.00
N ASP A 163 -13.88 -4.45 -8.19
CA ASP A 163 -15.27 -4.65 -8.60
C ASP A 163 -15.41 -5.58 -9.82
N SER A 164 -14.34 -6.27 -10.19
CA SER A 164 -14.28 -7.16 -11.37
C SER A 164 -15.28 -8.32 -11.31
N SER A 165 -15.62 -8.79 -10.12
CA SER A 165 -16.56 -9.89 -9.90
C SER A 165 -18.04 -9.47 -9.84
N GLY A 166 -18.34 -8.17 -9.99
CA GLY A 166 -19.70 -7.62 -9.82
C GLY A 166 -20.11 -7.41 -8.35
N GLU A 167 -19.28 -7.80 -7.38
CA GLU A 167 -19.40 -7.44 -5.98
C GLU A 167 -18.18 -6.61 -5.57
N LEU A 168 -18.41 -5.44 -4.99
CA LEU A 168 -17.33 -4.59 -4.50
C LEU A 168 -16.60 -5.27 -3.35
N ARG A 169 -15.33 -5.64 -3.58
CA ARG A 169 -14.40 -6.14 -2.57
C ARG A 169 -13.47 -4.99 -2.15
N LEU A 170 -13.14 -4.94 -0.89
CA LEU A 170 -12.27 -3.91 -0.31
C LEU A 170 -10.99 -4.55 0.19
N THR A 171 -9.87 -3.88 -0.05
CA THR A 171 -8.58 -4.19 0.56
C THR A 171 -8.44 -3.34 1.81
N VAL A 172 -8.27 -3.99 2.96
CA VAL A 172 -8.26 -3.35 4.28
C VAL A 172 -6.97 -3.67 5.01
N ASN A 173 -6.28 -2.65 5.49
CA ASN A 173 -5.18 -2.79 6.46
C ASN A 173 -5.75 -2.68 7.87
N ASP A 174 -5.58 -3.72 8.68
CA ASP A 174 -5.98 -3.73 10.08
C ASP A 174 -4.76 -3.95 10.98
N PRO A 175 -4.45 -3.02 11.89
CA PRO A 175 -3.28 -3.12 12.74
C PRO A 175 -3.38 -4.16 13.87
N PHE A 176 -4.55 -4.78 14.07
CA PHE A 176 -4.76 -5.73 15.16
C PHE A 176 -4.07 -7.08 14.89
N PRO A 177 -3.38 -7.65 15.88
CA PRO A 177 -2.66 -8.91 15.73
C PRO A 177 -3.57 -10.14 15.89
N PHE A 178 -4.51 -10.37 14.96
CA PHE A 178 -5.44 -11.51 15.01
C PHE A 178 -4.75 -12.88 15.04
N GLU A 179 -3.53 -12.96 14.55
CA GLU A 179 -2.76 -14.21 14.45
C GLU A 179 -1.81 -14.43 15.63
N ASP A 180 -1.74 -13.49 16.56
CA ASP A 180 -0.98 -13.64 17.80
C ASP A 180 -1.70 -14.61 18.73
N ASP A 181 -1.00 -15.63 19.22
CA ASP A 181 -1.53 -16.66 20.12
C ASP A 181 -2.30 -16.09 21.31
N ARG A 182 -1.93 -14.89 21.76
CA ARG A 182 -2.61 -14.17 22.84
C ARG A 182 -4.02 -13.71 22.47
N PHE A 183 -4.33 -13.63 21.17
CA PHE A 183 -5.58 -13.06 20.65
C PHE A 183 -6.35 -14.02 19.74
N LEU A 184 -5.90 -15.27 19.57
CA LEU A 184 -6.58 -16.29 18.73
C LEU A 184 -8.05 -16.50 19.11
N TRP A 185 -8.41 -16.28 20.37
CA TRP A 185 -9.78 -16.39 20.86
C TRP A 185 -10.75 -15.33 20.30
N ILE A 186 -10.21 -14.24 19.73
CA ILE A 186 -11.03 -13.16 19.13
C ILE A 186 -11.53 -13.59 17.75
N GLY A 187 -10.78 -14.42 17.05
CA GLY A 187 -11.02 -14.78 15.65
C GLY A 187 -10.77 -13.61 14.69
N ASN A 188 -10.30 -13.92 13.50
CA ASN A 188 -10.09 -12.91 12.48
C ASN A 188 -11.43 -12.59 11.78
N PRO A 189 -12.01 -11.39 11.92
CA PRO A 189 -13.32 -11.07 11.38
C PRO A 189 -13.35 -10.93 9.86
N TYR A 190 -12.20 -10.80 9.22
CA TYR A 190 -12.05 -10.68 7.76
C TYR A 190 -12.09 -12.04 7.06
N GLN A 191 -11.75 -13.11 7.76
CA GLN A 191 -11.67 -14.45 7.20
C GLN A 191 -12.89 -15.29 7.57
N PRO A 192 -13.78 -15.63 6.64
CA PRO A 192 -14.82 -16.63 6.89
C PRO A 192 -14.32 -18.07 6.78
N ASN A 193 -13.26 -18.32 5.99
CA ASN A 193 -12.65 -19.63 5.81
C ASN A 193 -11.14 -19.41 5.68
N MET A 194 -10.38 -20.10 6.53
CA MET A 194 -8.92 -20.06 6.56
C MET A 194 -8.33 -20.63 5.27
N ASP A 195 -8.12 -19.82 4.28
CA ASP A 195 -7.07 -20.09 3.31
C ASP A 195 -5.89 -19.17 3.64
N MET A 196 -5.01 -19.68 4.50
CA MET A 196 -3.85 -18.97 5.07
C MET A 196 -2.74 -18.74 4.03
N SER A 197 -3.08 -18.56 2.76
CA SER A 197 -2.10 -18.34 1.69
C SER A 197 -1.69 -16.87 1.50
N GLY A 198 -2.07 -15.98 2.39
CA GLY A 198 -1.73 -14.56 2.32
C GLY A 198 -0.41 -14.23 3.00
N GLU A 199 0.68 -14.09 2.24
CA GLU A 199 1.98 -13.56 2.68
C GLU A 199 1.94 -12.11 3.24
N ASN A 200 0.76 -11.52 3.41
CA ASN A 200 0.59 -10.16 3.93
C ASN A 200 -0.17 -10.20 5.26
N ASP A 201 0.56 -10.38 6.33
CA ASP A 201 0.09 -10.51 7.71
C ASP A 201 -0.81 -9.37 8.21
N ARG A 202 -1.69 -8.70 7.48
CA ARG A 202 -2.67 -7.70 8.00
C ARG A 202 -3.29 -6.85 6.91
N GLN A 203 -3.15 -7.27 5.69
CA GLN A 203 -3.94 -6.75 4.61
C GLN A 203 -4.98 -7.80 4.23
N TYR A 204 -6.23 -7.48 4.41
CA TYR A 204 -7.37 -8.39 4.26
C TYR A 204 -8.25 -7.97 3.10
N GLU A 205 -8.86 -8.94 2.45
CA GLU A 205 -9.94 -8.70 1.50
C GLU A 205 -11.29 -9.00 2.15
N ILE A 206 -12.25 -8.09 1.97
CA ILE A 206 -13.61 -8.24 2.50
C ILE A 206 -14.62 -7.60 1.53
N SER A 207 -15.80 -8.20 1.35
CA SER A 207 -16.83 -7.51 0.57
C SER A 207 -17.35 -6.26 1.31
N TYR A 208 -17.66 -5.22 0.55
CA TYR A 208 -18.22 -3.97 1.08
C TYR A 208 -19.45 -4.24 1.97
N LYS A 209 -20.35 -5.11 1.49
CA LYS A 209 -21.57 -5.49 2.25
C LYS A 209 -21.24 -6.12 3.60
N ARG A 210 -20.21 -7.00 3.64
CA ARG A 210 -19.79 -7.65 4.88
C ARG A 210 -19.14 -6.67 5.85
N LEU A 211 -18.25 -5.79 5.36
CA LEU A 211 -17.63 -4.76 6.19
C LEU A 211 -18.70 -3.87 6.83
N ARG A 212 -19.67 -3.43 6.04
CA ARG A 212 -20.76 -2.57 6.51
C ARG A 212 -21.70 -3.27 7.49
N SER A 213 -22.16 -4.49 7.19
CA SER A 213 -23.22 -5.15 7.95
C SER A 213 -22.70 -5.98 9.12
N LYS A 214 -21.63 -6.76 8.93
CA LYS A 214 -21.08 -7.69 9.93
C LYS A 214 -20.08 -7.02 10.85
N LEU A 215 -19.19 -6.18 10.29
CA LEU A 215 -18.24 -5.42 11.07
C LEU A 215 -18.81 -4.07 11.53
N LYS A 216 -20.07 -3.77 11.19
CA LYS A 216 -20.80 -2.58 11.63
C LYS A 216 -20.00 -1.30 11.41
N TRP A 217 -19.58 -1.08 10.16
CA TRP A 217 -18.93 0.16 9.80
C TRP A 217 -19.86 1.34 10.06
N ASN A 218 -19.59 2.15 11.07
CA ASN A 218 -20.46 3.18 11.59
C ASN A 218 -19.88 4.60 11.60
N GLN A 219 -18.57 4.74 11.39
CA GLN A 219 -17.90 6.03 11.27
C GLN A 219 -16.82 5.98 10.19
N THR A 220 -16.61 7.10 9.53
CA THR A 220 -15.64 7.22 8.45
C THR A 220 -14.86 8.52 8.54
N MET A 221 -13.53 8.46 8.36
CA MET A 221 -12.71 9.63 8.06
C MET A 221 -12.21 9.50 6.63
N TYR A 222 -12.49 10.49 5.82
CA TYR A 222 -12.29 10.48 4.38
C TYR A 222 -11.91 11.88 3.86
N ARG A 223 -11.70 12.03 2.55
CA ARG A 223 -11.16 13.23 1.93
C ARG A 223 -9.87 13.69 2.60
N ILE A 224 -9.06 12.71 2.98
CA ILE A 224 -7.75 12.97 3.56
C ILE A 224 -6.86 13.53 2.45
N LYS A 225 -6.39 14.76 2.63
CA LYS A 225 -5.55 15.46 1.67
C LYS A 225 -4.38 16.11 2.37
N CYS A 226 -3.21 16.02 1.77
CA CYS A 226 -2.06 16.79 2.19
C CYS A 226 -2.13 18.20 1.59
N THR A 227 -1.79 19.20 2.39
CA THR A 227 -1.73 20.62 2.00
C THR A 227 -0.44 21.24 2.52
N GLY A 228 0.12 22.17 1.76
CA GLY A 228 1.37 22.86 2.12
C GLY A 228 2.57 22.45 1.27
N HIS A 229 3.70 23.10 1.46
CA HIS A 229 4.89 22.99 0.60
C HIS A 229 5.61 21.62 0.67
N GLY A 230 5.44 20.87 1.75
CA GLY A 230 6.06 19.56 1.92
C GLY A 230 5.22 18.39 1.42
N CYS A 231 4.02 18.67 0.91
CA CYS A 231 3.12 17.63 0.43
C CYS A 231 3.61 17.03 -0.89
N PRO A 232 3.44 15.73 -1.09
CA PRO A 232 3.60 15.15 -2.41
C PRO A 232 2.62 15.84 -3.37
N SER A 233 3.07 16.11 -4.60
CA SER A 233 2.15 16.65 -5.62
C SER A 233 1.00 15.68 -5.81
N ASP A 234 -0.22 16.17 -6.06
CA ASP A 234 -1.45 15.35 -6.22
C ASP A 234 -1.31 14.21 -7.24
N ASN A 235 -0.27 14.23 -8.08
CA ASN A 235 0.08 13.21 -9.06
C ASN A 235 0.89 12.02 -8.48
N HIS A 236 1.29 12.03 -7.22
CA HIS A 236 2.10 10.95 -6.62
C HIS A 236 1.29 9.69 -6.25
N HIS A 237 -0.03 9.75 -6.27
CA HIS A 237 -0.89 8.70 -5.73
C HIS A 237 -1.81 8.04 -6.74
N VAL A 238 -1.78 8.43 -8.03
CA VAL A 238 -2.68 7.84 -9.04
C VAL A 238 -2.17 6.44 -9.43
N ALA A 239 -2.71 5.45 -8.77
CA ALA A 239 -2.67 4.07 -9.26
C ALA A 239 -3.66 3.96 -10.43
N ASN A 240 -3.15 3.75 -11.62
CA ASN A 240 -3.77 3.46 -12.90
C ASN A 240 -3.72 4.61 -13.93
N GLY A 241 -2.82 4.47 -14.88
CA GLY A 241 -2.89 5.06 -16.21
C GLY A 241 -2.02 6.26 -16.55
N ALA A 242 -1.39 6.95 -15.60
CA ALA A 242 -0.43 8.02 -15.91
C ALA A 242 1.01 7.51 -15.83
N VAL A 243 1.44 6.88 -16.89
CA VAL A 243 2.81 6.39 -17.09
C VAL A 243 3.84 7.51 -16.94
N GLY A 244 4.79 7.40 -16.00
CA GLY A 244 6.12 7.97 -16.16
C GLY A 244 6.67 8.93 -15.11
N LYS A 245 5.88 9.58 -14.24
CA LYS A 245 6.44 10.47 -13.19
C LYS A 245 6.63 9.77 -11.84
N GLU A 246 5.75 8.84 -11.51
CA GLU A 246 5.71 8.16 -10.22
C GLU A 246 6.86 7.16 -10.06
N ASP A 247 7.06 6.33 -11.08
CA ASP A 247 8.14 5.34 -11.08
C ASP A 247 9.54 5.98 -11.10
N ARG A 248 9.66 7.16 -11.72
CA ARG A 248 10.91 7.93 -11.66
C ARG A 248 11.25 8.35 -10.24
N GLY A 249 10.26 8.75 -9.44
CA GLY A 249 10.43 9.06 -8.03
C GLY A 249 10.86 7.84 -7.22
N VAL A 250 10.19 6.71 -7.42
CA VAL A 250 10.51 5.42 -6.77
C VAL A 250 11.92 4.96 -7.15
N ILE A 251 12.24 4.90 -8.44
CA ILE A 251 13.56 4.47 -8.90
C ILE A 251 14.64 5.41 -8.40
N HIS A 252 14.42 6.72 -8.40
CA HIS A 252 15.35 7.69 -7.84
C HIS A 252 15.59 7.47 -6.34
N ALA A 253 14.53 7.24 -5.55
CA ALA A 253 14.65 6.94 -4.12
C ALA A 253 15.43 5.65 -3.87
N VAL A 254 15.16 4.60 -4.65
CA VAL A 254 15.84 3.30 -4.55
C VAL A 254 17.32 3.44 -4.91
N LEU A 255 17.64 4.13 -5.99
CA LEU A 255 19.03 4.35 -6.43
C LEU A 255 19.80 5.23 -5.44
N THR A 256 19.16 6.24 -4.86
CA THR A 256 19.76 7.05 -3.79
C THR A 256 20.04 6.22 -2.55
N ALA A 257 19.12 5.35 -2.18
CA ALA A 257 19.27 4.48 -1.02
C ALA A 257 20.30 3.36 -1.22
N SER A 258 20.62 3.00 -2.46
CA SER A 258 21.59 1.92 -2.76
C SER A 258 22.98 2.19 -2.19
N SER A 259 23.44 3.43 -2.16
CA SER A 259 24.72 3.82 -1.56
C SER A 259 24.81 3.54 -0.04
N GLY A 260 23.69 3.41 0.65
CA GLY A 260 23.57 3.08 2.06
C GLY A 260 22.98 1.69 2.32
N ASP A 261 23.16 0.74 1.39
CA ASP A 261 22.60 -0.62 1.49
C ASP A 261 21.09 -0.63 1.71
N PHE A 262 20.38 0.33 1.11
CA PHE A 262 18.93 0.48 1.16
C PHE A 262 18.32 0.63 2.57
N LYS A 263 19.14 0.95 3.58
CA LYS A 263 18.69 1.05 4.98
C LYS A 263 17.55 2.05 5.19
N THR A 264 17.54 3.15 4.42
CA THR A 264 16.52 4.20 4.48
C THR A 264 15.16 3.75 3.93
N LEU A 265 15.12 2.64 3.18
CA LEU A 265 13.88 2.08 2.63
C LEU A 265 13.24 1.01 3.53
N ARG A 266 13.89 0.59 4.60
CA ARG A 266 13.42 -0.49 5.48
C ARG A 266 12.30 -0.02 6.38
N ILE A 267 11.24 -0.80 6.47
CA ILE A 267 10.15 -0.61 7.42
C ILE A 267 9.75 -1.94 8.06
N GLY A 268 9.16 -1.84 9.26
CA GLY A 268 8.66 -3.00 9.99
C GLY A 268 9.73 -3.88 10.61
N HIS A 269 9.38 -5.13 10.83
CA HIS A 269 10.24 -6.12 11.45
C HIS A 269 11.12 -6.83 10.43
N LYS A 270 12.29 -7.25 10.89
CA LYS A 270 13.21 -8.10 10.17
C LYS A 270 12.60 -9.49 10.02
N ALA A 271 12.47 -9.98 8.79
CA ALA A 271 12.20 -11.38 8.50
C ALA A 271 13.53 -12.08 8.17
N VAL A 272 13.70 -13.28 8.69
CA VAL A 272 14.86 -14.14 8.39
C VAL A 272 14.32 -15.44 7.83
N ASP A 273 14.67 -15.74 6.60
CA ASP A 273 14.35 -16.98 5.94
C ASP A 273 15.60 -17.62 5.31
N ASN A 274 15.42 -18.71 4.57
CA ASN A 274 16.52 -19.42 3.92
C ASN A 274 17.24 -18.60 2.84
N THR A 275 16.71 -17.45 2.45
CA THR A 275 17.28 -16.55 1.44
C THR A 275 17.97 -15.33 2.06
N GLY A 276 18.05 -15.27 3.39
CA GLY A 276 18.72 -14.20 4.13
C GLY A 276 17.77 -13.32 4.95
N THR A 277 18.24 -12.14 5.27
CA THR A 277 17.47 -11.16 6.03
C THR A 277 16.77 -10.18 5.11
N THR A 278 15.47 -10.08 5.25
CA THR A 278 14.64 -9.17 4.48
C THR A 278 13.86 -8.19 5.34
N TRP A 279 13.52 -7.05 4.75
CA TRP A 279 12.71 -6.00 5.33
C TRP A 279 11.66 -5.57 4.32
N ARG A 280 10.50 -5.13 4.74
CA ARG A 280 9.57 -4.46 3.83
C ARG A 280 10.17 -3.12 3.36
N SER A 281 9.87 -2.74 2.13
CA SER A 281 10.25 -1.44 1.59
C SER A 281 9.15 -0.40 1.83
N ASN A 282 9.54 0.83 2.16
CA ASN A 282 8.64 1.97 2.26
C ASN A 282 8.35 2.63 0.89
N VAL A 283 8.98 2.14 -0.17
CA VAL A 283 8.68 2.53 -1.55
C VAL A 283 8.35 1.29 -2.36
N ALA A 284 7.40 1.41 -3.27
CA ALA A 284 6.98 0.32 -4.14
C ALA A 284 6.83 0.81 -5.59
N PHE A 285 7.23 -0.04 -6.54
CA PHE A 285 6.97 0.20 -7.94
C PHE A 285 5.50 -0.05 -8.25
N ALA A 286 4.87 0.84 -9.02
CA ALA A 286 3.43 0.78 -9.24
C ALA A 286 2.98 -0.56 -9.84
N GLY A 287 1.94 -1.16 -9.27
CA GLY A 287 1.44 -2.49 -9.61
C GLY A 287 2.15 -3.66 -8.91
N ALA A 288 3.20 -3.41 -8.13
CA ALA A 288 3.87 -4.47 -7.39
C ALA A 288 3.01 -4.98 -6.22
N LYS A 289 2.92 -6.29 -6.06
CA LYS A 289 2.25 -6.92 -4.92
C LYS A 289 3.04 -6.69 -3.62
N GLN A 290 4.36 -6.71 -3.71
CA GLN A 290 5.25 -6.54 -2.55
C GLN A 290 6.61 -6.01 -3.00
N CYS A 291 7.21 -5.13 -2.20
CA CYS A 291 8.60 -4.72 -2.36
C CYS A 291 9.37 -4.94 -1.06
N LEU A 292 10.56 -5.53 -1.19
CA LEU A 292 11.42 -5.92 -0.07
C LEU A 292 12.81 -5.30 -0.21
N VAL A 293 13.46 -5.08 0.92
CA VAL A 293 14.90 -4.79 1.03
C VAL A 293 15.58 -6.00 1.61
N ARG A 294 16.59 -6.53 0.93
CA ARG A 294 17.44 -7.60 1.44
C ARG A 294 18.72 -7.01 2.01
N ASP A 295 19.13 -7.50 3.19
CA ASP A 295 20.43 -7.17 3.75
C ASP A 295 21.55 -7.81 2.93
N LYS A 296 22.73 -7.20 3.00
CA LYS A 296 23.95 -7.81 2.54
C LYS A 296 24.27 -9.03 3.39
N ASP A 297 24.55 -10.15 2.75
CA ASP A 297 25.04 -11.37 3.38
C ASP A 297 26.34 -11.82 2.72
N GLU A 298 26.87 -12.97 3.12
CA GLU A 298 28.14 -13.50 2.60
C GLU A 298 28.05 -13.97 1.13
N PHE A 299 26.85 -14.18 0.60
CA PHE A 299 26.61 -14.70 -0.75
C PHE A 299 26.08 -13.65 -1.73
N ALA A 300 25.49 -12.57 -1.21
CA ALA A 300 24.87 -11.55 -2.04
C ALA A 300 24.96 -10.15 -1.45
N GLY A 301 25.10 -9.15 -2.30
CA GLY A 301 25.03 -7.75 -1.92
C GLY A 301 23.64 -7.35 -1.41
N ALA A 302 23.57 -6.19 -0.74
CA ALA A 302 22.28 -5.61 -0.40
C ALA A 302 21.44 -5.33 -1.65
N GLY A 303 20.13 -5.50 -1.56
CA GLY A 303 19.23 -5.33 -2.70
C GLY A 303 17.85 -4.83 -2.31
N TRP A 304 17.18 -4.23 -3.28
CA TRP A 304 15.76 -3.91 -3.24
C TRP A 304 15.07 -4.66 -4.37
N SER A 305 13.90 -5.24 -4.12
CA SER A 305 13.16 -5.96 -5.14
C SER A 305 11.66 -5.82 -4.97
N CYS A 306 10.94 -5.79 -6.09
CA CYS A 306 9.48 -5.86 -6.15
C CYS A 306 9.01 -7.11 -6.87
N THR A 307 7.93 -7.70 -6.37
CA THR A 307 7.28 -8.87 -6.95
C THR A 307 5.90 -8.50 -7.46
N PHE A 308 5.57 -8.95 -8.68
CA PHE A 308 4.25 -8.86 -9.29
C PHE A 308 3.73 -10.29 -9.49
N LYS A 309 2.44 -10.53 -9.30
CA LYS A 309 1.82 -11.86 -9.41
C LYS A 309 0.75 -11.83 -10.49
N PHE A 310 0.73 -12.82 -11.36
CA PHE A 310 -0.24 -12.95 -12.45
C PHE A 310 -0.81 -14.37 -12.46
N SER A 311 -2.03 -14.48 -12.96
CA SER A 311 -2.74 -15.76 -13.10
C SER A 311 -2.24 -16.55 -14.32
N ASP A 312 -1.78 -15.86 -15.35
CA ASP A 312 -1.32 -16.50 -16.59
C ASP A 312 -0.08 -15.81 -17.20
N ARG A 313 0.59 -16.51 -18.11
CA ARG A 313 1.83 -16.09 -18.76
C ARG A 313 1.60 -14.91 -19.72
N SER A 314 0.49 -14.86 -20.44
CA SER A 314 0.21 -13.82 -21.44
C SER A 314 0.05 -12.46 -20.78
N GLU A 315 -0.66 -12.41 -19.66
CA GLU A 315 -0.83 -11.21 -18.85
C GLU A 315 0.52 -10.75 -18.28
N ALA A 316 1.33 -11.68 -17.78
CA ALA A 316 2.65 -11.38 -17.26
C ALA A 316 3.61 -10.84 -18.34
N ASP A 317 3.63 -11.42 -19.55
CA ASP A 317 4.48 -10.95 -20.65
C ASP A 317 4.12 -9.53 -21.10
N LYS A 318 2.81 -9.19 -21.13
CA LYS A 318 2.35 -7.83 -21.40
C LYS A 318 2.80 -6.87 -20.30
N ALA A 319 2.64 -7.26 -19.03
CA ALA A 319 3.05 -6.45 -17.89
C ALA A 319 4.57 -6.23 -17.82
N VAL A 320 5.39 -7.21 -18.22
CA VAL A 320 6.85 -7.05 -18.32
C VAL A 320 7.21 -5.93 -19.30
N GLY A 321 6.59 -5.91 -20.49
CA GLY A 321 6.84 -4.85 -21.49
C GLY A 321 6.54 -3.45 -20.93
N ASP A 322 5.44 -3.31 -20.18
CA ASP A 322 5.08 -2.06 -19.51
C ASP A 322 6.08 -1.69 -18.40
N ILE A 323 6.44 -2.63 -17.52
CA ILE A 323 7.41 -2.41 -16.44
C ILE A 323 8.78 -1.98 -17.02
N VAL A 324 9.27 -2.65 -18.05
CA VAL A 324 10.55 -2.31 -18.71
C VAL A 324 10.50 -0.92 -19.34
N THR A 325 9.38 -0.57 -19.99
CA THR A 325 9.19 0.74 -20.59
C THR A 325 9.19 1.84 -19.52
N ARG A 326 8.48 1.64 -18.43
CA ARG A 326 8.43 2.57 -17.30
C ARG A 326 9.79 2.73 -16.62
N LEU A 327 10.55 1.63 -16.46
CA LEU A 327 11.92 1.67 -15.95
C LEU A 327 12.82 2.51 -16.85
N ARG A 328 12.84 2.26 -18.15
CA ARG A 328 13.66 3.02 -19.12
C ARG A 328 13.37 4.51 -19.04
N ASN A 329 12.11 4.88 -18.96
CA ASN A 329 11.68 6.26 -18.83
C ASN A 329 12.06 6.90 -17.48
N SER A 330 12.35 6.09 -16.48
CA SER A 330 12.72 6.51 -15.13
C SER A 330 14.21 6.61 -14.89
N LEU A 331 15.02 5.93 -15.71
CA LEU A 331 16.47 5.94 -15.58
C LEU A 331 17.08 7.22 -16.14
N SER A 332 18.02 7.79 -15.40
CA SER A 332 18.79 8.95 -15.83
C SER A 332 19.94 8.58 -16.77
N ASN A 333 20.57 9.59 -17.37
CA ASN A 333 21.77 9.39 -18.22
C ASN A 333 22.87 8.64 -17.47
N GLY A 334 23.50 7.69 -18.13
CA GLY A 334 24.57 6.86 -17.58
C GLY A 334 24.17 5.42 -17.28
N TRP A 335 22.89 5.07 -17.40
CA TRP A 335 22.44 3.69 -17.37
C TRP A 335 22.50 3.05 -18.75
N ILE A 336 23.07 1.85 -18.82
CA ILE A 336 23.14 1.04 -20.04
C ILE A 336 22.14 -0.11 -19.86
N GLY A 337 21.04 -0.07 -20.59
CA GLY A 337 19.98 -1.08 -20.53
C GLY A 337 20.01 -2.01 -21.75
N THR A 338 19.84 -3.31 -21.52
CA THR A 338 19.80 -4.36 -22.54
C THR A 338 18.55 -5.19 -22.34
N ASP A 339 17.78 -5.41 -23.42
CA ASP A 339 16.72 -6.40 -23.44
C ASP A 339 17.32 -7.80 -23.49
N LEU A 340 16.76 -8.68 -22.70
CA LEU A 340 17.16 -10.07 -22.58
C LEU A 340 15.95 -10.96 -22.87
N ASN A 341 16.21 -12.19 -23.29
CA ASN A 341 15.21 -13.24 -23.37
C ASN A 341 15.90 -14.58 -23.15
N GLU A 342 16.58 -14.68 -22.01
CA GLU A 342 17.38 -15.85 -21.64
C GLU A 342 16.63 -16.67 -20.62
N ASP A 343 16.36 -17.93 -20.95
CA ASP A 343 15.69 -18.86 -20.06
C ASP A 343 16.71 -19.67 -19.25
N SER A 344 16.43 -19.85 -17.98
CA SER A 344 17.08 -20.83 -17.12
C SER A 344 16.03 -21.70 -16.43
N ASP A 345 16.15 -23.01 -16.59
CA ASP A 345 15.19 -23.97 -16.11
C ASP A 345 15.69 -24.73 -14.88
N THR A 346 14.80 -24.93 -13.93
CA THR A 346 15.05 -25.72 -12.73
C THR A 346 13.92 -26.73 -12.53
N GLU A 347 14.06 -27.64 -11.57
CA GLU A 347 13.00 -28.59 -11.22
C GLU A 347 11.69 -27.88 -10.81
N PHE A 348 11.78 -26.71 -10.17
CA PHE A 348 10.65 -26.04 -9.53
C PHE A 348 10.08 -24.87 -10.36
N TYR A 349 10.89 -24.24 -11.20
CA TYR A 349 10.46 -23.07 -11.99
C TYR A 349 11.33 -22.87 -13.24
N THR A 350 10.77 -22.15 -14.21
CA THR A 350 11.50 -21.57 -15.32
C THR A 350 11.67 -20.07 -15.07
N LYS A 351 12.89 -19.59 -15.13
CA LYS A 351 13.23 -18.15 -15.02
C LYS A 351 13.57 -17.61 -16.40
N THR A 352 12.93 -16.53 -16.81
CA THR A 352 13.24 -15.79 -18.03
C THR A 352 13.73 -14.39 -17.69
N ASP A 353 15.00 -14.09 -17.93
CA ASP A 353 15.54 -12.74 -17.82
C ASP A 353 15.02 -11.87 -18.98
N LYS A 354 14.37 -10.75 -18.68
CA LYS A 354 13.73 -9.88 -19.69
C LYS A 354 14.45 -8.56 -19.90
N PHE A 355 15.10 -8.02 -18.88
CA PHE A 355 15.80 -6.75 -18.95
C PHE A 355 16.91 -6.66 -17.92
N SER A 356 18.03 -6.06 -18.30
CA SER A 356 19.13 -5.69 -17.40
C SER A 356 19.59 -4.28 -17.69
N ALA A 357 19.86 -3.50 -16.67
CA ALA A 357 20.51 -2.20 -16.79
C ALA A 357 21.61 -2.05 -15.73
N ASN A 358 22.74 -1.49 -16.13
CA ASN A 358 23.89 -1.29 -15.26
C ASN A 358 24.33 0.16 -15.29
N ASN A 359 24.75 0.67 -14.14
CA ASN A 359 25.42 1.96 -14.04
C ASN A 359 26.88 1.75 -13.60
N PRO A 360 27.85 1.92 -14.50
CA PRO A 360 29.25 1.65 -14.17
C PRO A 360 29.83 2.62 -13.11
N ARG A 361 29.23 3.79 -12.95
CA ARG A 361 29.69 4.79 -11.95
C ARG A 361 29.28 4.44 -10.53
N THR A 362 28.08 3.92 -10.34
CA THR A 362 27.53 3.58 -9.01
C THR A 362 27.67 2.10 -8.69
N LYS A 363 28.09 1.26 -9.66
CA LYS A 363 28.11 -0.20 -9.56
C LYS A 363 26.75 -0.83 -9.24
N SER A 364 25.68 -0.09 -9.45
CA SER A 364 24.31 -0.60 -9.23
C SER A 364 23.80 -1.29 -10.48
N SER A 365 23.02 -2.33 -10.31
CA SER A 365 22.36 -3.05 -11.39
C SER A 365 20.85 -3.17 -11.16
N ILE A 366 20.08 -3.14 -12.24
CA ILE A 366 18.64 -3.37 -12.25
C ILE A 366 18.39 -4.59 -13.13
N ARG A 367 17.50 -5.49 -12.66
CA ARG A 367 17.05 -6.65 -13.44
C ARG A 367 15.54 -6.79 -13.37
N VAL A 368 14.95 -7.18 -14.49
CA VAL A 368 13.56 -7.63 -14.58
C VAL A 368 13.56 -9.04 -15.12
N TYR A 369 12.93 -9.95 -14.40
CA TYR A 369 12.80 -11.34 -14.82
C TYR A 369 11.47 -11.94 -14.44
N LEU A 370 11.04 -12.92 -15.21
CA LEU A 370 9.85 -13.74 -15.01
C LEU A 370 10.22 -15.05 -14.31
N ILE A 371 9.37 -15.50 -13.42
CA ILE A 371 9.44 -16.86 -12.86
C ILE A 371 8.09 -17.54 -13.09
N ASP A 372 8.11 -18.62 -13.86
CA ASP A 372 7.00 -19.55 -14.00
C ASP A 372 7.14 -20.65 -12.95
N VAL A 373 6.20 -20.73 -12.01
CA VAL A 373 6.20 -21.75 -10.97
C VAL A 373 5.52 -23.01 -11.51
N LYS A 374 6.29 -24.08 -11.76
CA LYS A 374 5.81 -25.31 -12.41
C LYS A 374 4.69 -26.04 -11.63
N LYS A 375 4.67 -25.89 -10.31
CA LYS A 375 3.72 -26.62 -9.43
C LYS A 375 2.30 -26.10 -9.52
N ASP A 376 2.10 -24.79 -9.68
CA ASP A 376 0.79 -24.13 -9.56
C ASP A 376 0.43 -23.22 -10.72
N GLY A 377 1.28 -23.17 -11.76
CA GLY A 377 1.06 -22.36 -12.97
C GLY A 377 1.07 -20.86 -12.76
N ARG A 378 1.44 -20.39 -11.55
CA ARG A 378 1.51 -18.96 -11.26
C ARG A 378 2.75 -18.34 -11.88
N VAL A 379 2.60 -17.13 -12.40
CA VAL A 379 3.68 -16.36 -12.99
C VAL A 379 4.00 -15.17 -12.08
N LYS A 380 5.28 -14.97 -11.80
CA LYS A 380 5.76 -13.84 -11.02
C LYS A 380 6.75 -13.02 -11.85
N ILE A 381 6.63 -11.71 -11.79
CA ILE A 381 7.66 -10.80 -12.30
C ILE A 381 8.44 -10.27 -11.09
N TYR A 382 9.76 -10.25 -11.23
CA TYR A 382 10.66 -9.64 -10.27
C TYR A 382 11.38 -8.46 -10.91
N LEU A 383 11.29 -7.31 -10.24
CA LEU A 383 12.12 -6.15 -10.49
C LEU A 383 13.10 -6.03 -9.33
N SER A 384 14.38 -6.05 -9.59
CA SER A 384 15.42 -5.94 -8.55
C SER A 384 16.43 -4.84 -8.85
N VAL A 385 16.89 -4.16 -7.81
CA VAL A 385 18.03 -3.24 -7.82
C VAL A 385 19.04 -3.77 -6.82
N ASN A 386 20.25 -4.04 -7.28
CA ASN A 386 21.34 -4.56 -6.45
C ASN A 386 22.50 -3.59 -6.44
N ASN A 387 23.21 -3.56 -5.32
CA ASN A 387 24.48 -2.89 -5.17
C ASN A 387 25.57 -3.97 -5.23
N ASN A 388 26.45 -3.91 -6.23
CA ASN A 388 27.53 -4.89 -6.47
C ASN A 388 28.79 -4.55 -5.69
#